data_caf79aa22ea6b3b1e3ac4699abca8bd4
#
_entry.id   caf79aa22ea6b3b1e3ac4699abca8bd4
#
_cell.length_a   1.000
_cell.length_b   1.000
_cell.length_c   1.000
_cell.angle_alpha   90.00
_cell.angle_beta   90.00
_cell.angle_gamma   90.00
#
_symmetry.space_group_name_H-M   'P 1'
#
loop_
_entity.id
_entity.type
_entity.pdbx_description
1 polymer ?
#
loop_
_entity_poly.entity_id
_entity_poly.type
_entity_poly.pdbx_seq_one_letter_code
_entity_poly.pdbx_strand_id
1 'polypeptide(L)'
;MSGPATARVGRPRGRPPGRSNTRQAVLDAARQVFAEHGYQQASLRTIAAEAGVDAGMVRHFFGDKAGLFRAAMELPIDPAQMLPALLAPGVDGLGERVVRFFLSVWEEPASRGPFLTLVRSVSGHEESAAMFREFITDQVLVRIAAAIDRPNARFRATLVGSQLIGMAMVRYVVRVEPLASAPVDQVVAAVAPTVQRYLTGDIGDAAGC
;
A
#
# COMPACT_ATOMS: atom_id res chain seq x y z
N MET A 1 64.80 -13.87 35.50
CA MET A 1 63.38 -13.87 35.95
C MET A 1 62.54 -13.29 34.82
N SER A 2 61.94 -14.21 34.03
CA SER A 2 61.17 -13.82 32.85
C SER A 2 59.67 -13.76 33.26
N GLY A 3 59.04 -12.58 33.04
CA GLY A 3 57.60 -12.40 33.28
C GLY A 3 56.76 -12.92 32.09
N PRO A 4 55.51 -13.40 32.33
CA PRO A 4 54.73 -14.01 31.28
C PRO A 4 54.01 -12.95 30.42
N ALA A 5 54.04 -13.17 29.10
CA ALA A 5 53.30 -12.38 28.09
C ALA A 5 51.78 -12.60 28.22
N THR A 6 51.04 -11.52 28.42
CA THR A 6 49.56 -11.55 28.41
C THR A 6 49.05 -11.67 26.96
N ALA A 7 48.46 -12.81 26.67
CA ALA A 7 47.76 -13.06 25.42
C ALA A 7 46.50 -12.18 25.33
N ARG A 8 46.39 -11.33 24.29
CA ARG A 8 45.18 -10.61 23.94
C ARG A 8 44.15 -11.60 23.42
N VAL A 9 43.10 -11.80 24.20
CA VAL A 9 41.91 -12.55 23.78
C VAL A 9 41.18 -11.69 22.72
N GLY A 10 41.22 -12.15 21.48
CA GLY A 10 40.47 -11.54 20.38
C GLY A 10 38.98 -11.72 20.62
N ARG A 11 38.23 -10.61 20.58
CA ARG A 11 36.76 -10.63 20.58
C ARG A 11 36.27 -11.46 19.37
N PRO A 12 35.33 -12.42 19.57
CA PRO A 12 34.76 -13.16 18.46
C PRO A 12 33.99 -12.18 17.57
N ARG A 13 34.35 -12.10 16.29
CA ARG A 13 33.55 -11.45 15.25
C ARG A 13 32.27 -12.28 15.13
N GLY A 14 31.14 -11.69 15.53
CA GLY A 14 29.82 -12.29 15.34
C GLY A 14 29.62 -12.66 13.86
N ARG A 15 29.09 -13.84 13.64
CA ARG A 15 28.69 -14.35 12.32
C ARG A 15 27.80 -13.29 11.68
N PRO A 16 27.99 -12.90 10.40
CA PRO A 16 27.14 -11.94 9.74
C PRO A 16 25.68 -12.43 9.79
N PRO A 17 24.70 -11.56 10.07
CA PRO A 17 23.29 -11.94 10.12
C PRO A 17 22.90 -12.60 8.79
N GLY A 18 22.23 -13.76 8.85
CA GLY A 18 21.74 -14.43 7.66
C GLY A 18 20.79 -13.49 6.86
N ARG A 19 20.69 -13.68 5.54
CA ARG A 19 19.86 -12.83 4.64
C ARG A 19 18.43 -12.57 5.15
N SER A 20 17.81 -13.56 5.81
CA SER A 20 16.48 -13.42 6.43
C SER A 20 16.47 -12.45 7.61
N ASN A 21 17.53 -12.46 8.43
CA ASN A 21 17.64 -11.57 9.59
C ASN A 21 17.89 -10.11 9.16
N THR A 22 18.67 -9.90 8.11
CA THR A 22 18.90 -8.58 7.52
C THR A 22 17.63 -7.99 6.89
N ARG A 23 16.86 -8.82 6.16
CA ARG A 23 15.60 -8.38 5.57
C ARG A 23 14.59 -7.95 6.63
N GLN A 24 14.48 -8.69 7.73
CA GLN A 24 13.60 -8.35 8.84
C GLN A 24 14.03 -7.07 9.54
N ALA A 25 15.32 -6.90 9.81
CA ALA A 25 15.87 -5.68 10.40
C ALA A 25 15.53 -4.42 9.56
N VAL A 26 15.60 -4.54 8.22
CA VAL A 26 15.19 -3.44 7.32
C VAL A 26 13.71 -3.14 7.42
N LEU A 27 12.84 -4.16 7.51
CA LEU A 27 11.39 -3.95 7.66
C LEU A 27 11.04 -3.28 8.99
N ASP A 28 11.70 -3.67 10.08
CA ASP A 28 11.48 -3.10 11.40
C ASP A 28 11.94 -1.63 11.45
N ALA A 29 13.13 -1.33 10.93
CA ALA A 29 13.61 0.04 10.77
C ALA A 29 12.70 0.86 9.84
N ALA A 30 12.18 0.27 8.76
CA ALA A 30 11.26 0.95 7.86
C ALA A 30 9.96 1.33 8.57
N ARG A 31 9.36 0.43 9.36
CA ARG A 31 8.15 0.75 10.15
C ARG A 31 8.39 1.91 11.10
N GLN A 32 9.52 1.92 11.80
CA GLN A 32 9.89 2.99 12.72
C GLN A 32 10.09 4.33 12.00
N VAL A 33 10.92 4.38 10.95
CA VAL A 33 11.21 5.62 10.21
C VAL A 33 9.95 6.16 9.52
N PHE A 34 9.10 5.30 8.97
CA PHE A 34 7.82 5.73 8.40
C PHE A 34 6.86 6.27 9.47
N ALA A 35 6.83 5.69 10.67
CA ALA A 35 6.00 6.19 11.77
C ALA A 35 6.48 7.56 12.26
N GLU A 36 7.79 7.77 12.40
CA GLU A 36 8.36 9.00 12.92
C GLU A 36 8.34 10.17 11.93
N HIS A 37 8.55 9.88 10.62
CA HIS A 37 8.77 10.93 9.61
C HIS A 37 7.70 10.97 8.52
N GLY A 38 6.75 10.05 8.52
CA GLY A 38 5.78 9.88 7.43
C GLY A 38 6.39 9.25 6.17
N TYR A 39 5.52 8.92 5.20
CA TYR A 39 5.97 8.33 3.95
C TYR A 39 6.81 9.29 3.11
N GLN A 40 6.43 10.59 3.04
CA GLN A 40 7.09 11.57 2.16
C GLN A 40 8.54 11.83 2.54
N GLN A 41 8.82 12.07 3.82
CA GLN A 41 10.14 12.47 4.32
C GLN A 41 11.08 11.28 4.52
N ALA A 42 10.56 10.07 4.68
CA ALA A 42 11.38 8.86 4.80
C ALA A 42 12.20 8.61 3.52
N SER A 43 13.44 8.16 3.67
CA SER A 43 14.32 7.79 2.56
C SER A 43 14.93 6.41 2.75
N LEU A 44 15.28 5.72 1.63
CA LEU A 44 15.98 4.43 1.71
C LEU A 44 17.33 4.55 2.44
N ARG A 45 17.98 5.72 2.38
CA ARG A 45 19.24 5.96 3.08
C ARG A 45 19.04 6.04 4.60
N THR A 46 18.02 6.79 5.04
CA THR A 46 17.70 6.90 6.47
C THR A 46 17.35 5.54 7.05
N ILE A 47 16.50 4.77 6.34
CA ILE A 47 16.09 3.42 6.76
C ILE A 47 17.27 2.46 6.78
N ALA A 48 18.17 2.54 5.81
CA ALA A 48 19.36 1.71 5.77
C ALA A 48 20.29 2.01 6.95
N ALA A 49 20.49 3.29 7.28
CA ALA A 49 21.27 3.72 8.45
C ALA A 49 20.68 3.19 9.76
N GLU A 50 19.36 3.29 9.94
CA GLU A 50 18.64 2.78 11.11
C GLU A 50 18.75 1.25 11.22
N ALA A 51 18.66 0.53 10.09
CA ALA A 51 18.80 -0.92 10.04
C ALA A 51 20.28 -1.39 10.15
N GLY A 52 21.25 -0.50 10.15
CA GLY A 52 22.68 -0.84 10.16
C GLY A 52 23.15 -1.58 8.89
N VAL A 53 22.56 -1.27 7.72
CA VAL A 53 22.88 -1.91 6.44
C VAL A 53 23.22 -0.87 5.36
N ASP A 54 23.75 -1.35 4.23
CA ASP A 54 23.97 -0.50 3.05
C ASP A 54 22.66 -0.22 2.31
N ALA A 55 22.47 1.02 1.79
CA ALA A 55 21.27 1.42 1.05
C ALA A 55 21.08 0.62 -0.26
N GLY A 56 22.15 0.14 -0.88
CA GLY A 56 22.10 -0.77 -2.03
C GLY A 56 21.45 -2.11 -1.67
N MET A 57 21.67 -2.61 -0.45
CA MET A 57 21.04 -3.82 0.06
C MET A 57 19.52 -3.63 0.24
N VAL A 58 19.10 -2.49 0.78
CA VAL A 58 17.66 -2.16 0.89
C VAL A 58 17.02 -2.14 -0.49
N ARG A 59 17.67 -1.49 -1.46
CA ARG A 59 17.19 -1.45 -2.85
C ARG A 59 17.18 -2.83 -3.50
N HIS A 60 18.16 -3.68 -3.21
CA HIS A 60 18.19 -5.05 -3.70
C HIS A 60 17.00 -5.89 -3.20
N PHE A 61 16.60 -5.74 -1.92
CA PHE A 61 15.49 -6.50 -1.35
C PHE A 61 14.11 -5.98 -1.74
N PHE A 62 13.95 -4.67 -1.89
CA PHE A 62 12.63 -4.04 -1.95
C PHE A 62 12.43 -3.16 -3.19
N GLY A 63 13.44 -2.94 -4.02
CA GLY A 63 13.41 -2.11 -5.20
C GLY A 63 13.50 -0.62 -4.86
N ASP A 64 12.38 -0.02 -4.51
CA ASP A 64 12.26 1.40 -4.21
C ASP A 64 11.56 1.66 -2.85
N LYS A 65 11.29 2.92 -2.54
CA LYS A 65 10.62 3.32 -1.31
C LYS A 65 9.18 2.79 -1.26
N ALA A 66 8.48 2.76 -2.39
CA ALA A 66 7.12 2.24 -2.45
C ALA A 66 7.08 0.72 -2.21
N GLY A 67 8.02 -0.03 -2.78
CA GLY A 67 8.18 -1.46 -2.55
C GLY A 67 8.52 -1.79 -1.10
N LEU A 68 9.43 -1.00 -0.48
CA LEU A 68 9.76 -1.14 0.93
C LEU A 68 8.55 -0.82 1.84
N PHE A 69 7.83 0.28 1.57
CA PHE A 69 6.63 0.65 2.33
C PHE A 69 5.57 -0.46 2.25
N ARG A 70 5.29 -0.93 1.04
CA ARG A 70 4.36 -2.04 0.82
C ARG A 70 4.74 -3.29 1.62
N ALA A 71 6.01 -3.67 1.61
CA ALA A 71 6.48 -4.82 2.37
C ALA A 71 6.42 -4.59 3.89
N ALA A 72 6.75 -3.39 4.38
CA ALA A 72 6.71 -3.03 5.79
C ALA A 72 5.28 -2.99 6.34
N MET A 73 4.33 -2.49 5.54
CA MET A 73 2.89 -2.41 5.88
C MET A 73 2.11 -3.65 5.46
N GLU A 74 2.77 -4.66 4.91
CA GLU A 74 2.14 -5.91 4.43
C GLU A 74 0.98 -5.66 3.46
N LEU A 75 1.13 -4.64 2.59
CA LEU A 75 0.09 -4.32 1.62
C LEU A 75 -0.02 -5.43 0.59
N PRO A 76 -1.21 -6.01 0.39
CA PRO A 76 -1.39 -7.18 -0.47
C PRO A 76 -1.41 -6.83 -1.97
N ILE A 77 -1.36 -5.55 -2.32
CA ILE A 77 -1.37 -5.07 -3.71
C ILE A 77 -0.14 -4.23 -4.01
N ASP A 78 0.27 -4.25 -5.27
CA ASP A 78 1.31 -3.39 -5.82
C ASP A 78 0.71 -2.37 -6.80
N PRO A 79 0.52 -1.10 -6.38
CA PRO A 79 -0.03 -0.08 -7.27
C PRO A 79 0.80 0.14 -8.54
N ALA A 80 2.12 -0.08 -8.49
CA ALA A 80 2.99 0.11 -9.64
C ALA A 80 2.76 -0.93 -10.74
N GLN A 81 2.33 -2.14 -10.37
CA GLN A 81 1.98 -3.20 -11.32
C GLN A 81 0.49 -3.17 -11.69
N MET A 82 -0.36 -2.94 -10.71
CA MET A 82 -1.81 -3.00 -10.88
C MET A 82 -2.35 -1.87 -11.75
N LEU A 83 -1.96 -0.62 -11.49
CA LEU A 83 -2.52 0.54 -12.18
C LEU A 83 -2.26 0.53 -13.70
N PRO A 84 -1.05 0.23 -14.21
CA PRO A 84 -0.84 0.13 -15.64
C PRO A 84 -1.76 -0.91 -16.30
N ALA A 85 -1.96 -2.07 -15.69
CA ALA A 85 -2.83 -3.12 -16.22
C ALA A 85 -4.31 -2.69 -16.26
N LEU A 86 -4.79 -1.98 -15.25
CA LEU A 86 -6.15 -1.45 -15.21
C LEU A 86 -6.38 -0.31 -16.20
N LEU A 87 -5.38 0.53 -16.43
CA LEU A 87 -5.48 1.74 -17.25
C LEU A 87 -5.17 1.51 -18.74
N ALA A 88 -4.37 0.48 -19.08
CA ALA A 88 -3.95 0.22 -20.45
C ALA A 88 -5.10 0.13 -21.47
N PRO A 89 -6.30 -0.47 -21.16
CA PRO A 89 -7.41 -0.49 -22.10
C PRO A 89 -8.15 0.83 -22.26
N GLY A 90 -7.69 1.92 -21.62
CA GLY A 90 -8.34 3.21 -21.63
C GLY A 90 -9.38 3.37 -20.51
N VAL A 91 -10.11 4.49 -20.57
CA VAL A 91 -11.06 4.87 -19.49
C VAL A 91 -12.44 4.21 -19.64
N ASP A 92 -12.79 3.75 -20.82
CA ASP A 92 -14.06 3.06 -21.05
C ASP A 92 -14.06 1.70 -20.36
N GLY A 93 -15.10 1.43 -19.58
CA GLY A 93 -15.18 0.22 -18.75
C GLY A 93 -14.17 0.14 -17.59
N LEU A 94 -13.43 1.22 -17.31
CA LEU A 94 -12.47 1.26 -16.20
C LEU A 94 -13.16 1.01 -14.86
N GLY A 95 -14.39 1.49 -14.68
CA GLY A 95 -15.18 1.25 -13.47
C GLY A 95 -15.38 -0.23 -13.18
N GLU A 96 -15.71 -1.03 -14.20
CA GLU A 96 -15.85 -2.48 -14.04
C GLU A 96 -14.53 -3.14 -13.71
N ARG A 97 -13.45 -2.81 -14.44
CA ARG A 97 -12.12 -3.37 -14.18
C ARG A 97 -11.64 -3.09 -12.76
N VAL A 98 -11.85 -1.86 -12.28
CA VAL A 98 -11.47 -1.47 -10.91
C VAL A 98 -12.27 -2.23 -9.86
N VAL A 99 -13.60 -2.32 -10.00
CA VAL A 99 -14.45 -3.04 -9.04
C VAL A 99 -14.12 -4.53 -9.05
N ARG A 100 -13.98 -5.14 -10.22
CA ARG A 100 -13.64 -6.56 -10.36
C ARG A 100 -12.28 -6.89 -9.77
N PHE A 101 -11.27 -6.07 -10.07
CA PHE A 101 -9.95 -6.23 -9.47
C PHE A 101 -10.02 -6.08 -7.94
N PHE A 102 -10.67 -5.07 -7.43
CA PHE A 102 -10.79 -4.85 -5.99
C PHE A 102 -11.45 -6.02 -5.28
N LEU A 103 -12.55 -6.54 -5.81
CA LEU A 103 -13.22 -7.73 -5.27
C LEU A 103 -12.32 -8.96 -5.33
N SER A 104 -11.58 -9.18 -6.43
CA SER A 104 -10.68 -10.35 -6.54
C SER A 104 -9.62 -10.37 -5.44
N VAL A 105 -9.11 -9.21 -5.03
CA VAL A 105 -8.15 -9.09 -3.92
C VAL A 105 -8.79 -9.48 -2.57
N TRP A 106 -10.05 -9.12 -2.35
CA TRP A 106 -10.78 -9.48 -1.12
C TRP A 106 -11.26 -10.93 -1.10
N GLU A 107 -11.57 -11.51 -2.26
CA GLU A 107 -11.94 -12.93 -2.37
C GLU A 107 -10.72 -13.86 -2.19
N GLU A 108 -9.50 -13.37 -2.49
CA GLU A 108 -8.27 -14.16 -2.31
C GLU A 108 -7.93 -14.32 -0.81
N PRO A 109 -7.92 -15.54 -0.26
CA PRO A 109 -7.68 -15.78 1.16
C PRO A 109 -6.34 -15.22 1.66
N ALA A 110 -5.28 -15.29 0.84
CA ALA A 110 -3.95 -14.79 1.18
C ALA A 110 -3.90 -13.26 1.33
N SER A 111 -4.77 -12.54 0.62
CA SER A 111 -4.82 -11.07 0.63
C SER A 111 -5.77 -10.52 1.68
N ARG A 112 -6.84 -11.24 2.00
CA ARG A 112 -7.91 -10.79 2.92
C ARG A 112 -7.39 -10.47 4.32
N GLY A 113 -6.54 -11.32 4.90
CA GLY A 113 -5.97 -11.12 6.24
C GLY A 113 -5.15 -9.83 6.35
N PRO A 114 -4.16 -9.61 5.48
CA PRO A 114 -3.40 -8.36 5.39
C PRO A 114 -4.28 -7.11 5.21
N PHE A 115 -5.32 -7.17 4.35
CA PHE A 115 -6.25 -6.05 4.18
C PHE A 115 -7.04 -5.72 5.45
N LEU A 116 -7.54 -6.71 6.15
CA LEU A 116 -8.22 -6.50 7.43
C LEU A 116 -7.30 -5.89 8.47
N THR A 117 -6.05 -6.33 8.53
CA THR A 117 -5.02 -5.77 9.41
C THR A 117 -4.73 -4.31 9.07
N LEU A 118 -4.57 -4.00 7.79
CA LEU A 118 -4.37 -2.63 7.31
C LEU A 118 -5.54 -1.72 7.70
N VAL A 119 -6.78 -2.13 7.44
CA VAL A 119 -7.98 -1.36 7.78
C VAL A 119 -8.03 -1.07 9.29
N ARG A 120 -7.75 -2.06 10.12
CA ARG A 120 -7.71 -1.88 11.58
C ARG A 120 -6.60 -0.93 12.01
N SER A 121 -5.40 -1.05 11.44
CA SER A 121 -4.26 -0.18 11.74
C SER A 121 -4.57 1.28 11.38
N VAL A 122 -5.07 1.52 10.17
CA VAL A 122 -5.42 2.86 9.68
C VAL A 122 -6.59 3.48 10.46
N SER A 123 -7.55 2.66 10.91
CA SER A 123 -8.70 3.15 11.70
C SER A 123 -8.36 3.38 13.17
N GLY A 124 -7.32 2.75 13.70
CA GLY A 124 -6.98 2.80 15.13
C GLY A 124 -5.85 3.77 15.50
N HIS A 125 -5.05 4.24 14.53
CA HIS A 125 -3.85 5.03 14.80
C HIS A 125 -3.69 6.15 13.76
N GLU A 126 -3.69 7.41 14.19
CA GLU A 126 -3.57 8.57 13.30
C GLU A 126 -2.26 8.58 12.49
N GLU A 127 -1.15 8.14 13.08
CA GLU A 127 0.14 8.03 12.39
C GLU A 127 0.08 7.03 11.24
N SER A 128 -0.54 5.87 11.45
CA SER A 128 -0.75 4.86 10.39
C SER A 128 -1.66 5.39 9.29
N ALA A 129 -2.71 6.14 9.67
CA ALA A 129 -3.62 6.77 8.72
C ALA A 129 -2.91 7.84 7.89
N ALA A 130 -2.07 8.67 8.50
CA ALA A 130 -1.30 9.70 7.82
C ALA A 130 -0.32 9.10 6.81
N MET A 131 0.46 8.10 7.20
CA MET A 131 1.39 7.38 6.32
C MET A 131 0.68 6.74 5.13
N PHE A 132 -0.42 6.07 5.39
CA PHE A 132 -1.20 5.41 4.33
C PHE A 132 -1.84 6.43 3.38
N ARG A 133 -2.34 7.55 3.89
CA ARG A 133 -2.87 8.67 3.10
C ARG A 133 -1.82 9.24 2.14
N GLU A 134 -0.59 9.47 2.63
CA GLU A 134 0.52 9.94 1.80
C GLU A 134 0.87 8.92 0.70
N PHE A 135 0.99 7.65 1.07
CA PHE A 135 1.29 6.57 0.13
C PHE A 135 0.22 6.45 -0.97
N ILE A 136 -1.06 6.42 -0.59
CA ILE A 136 -2.17 6.33 -1.56
C ILE A 136 -2.20 7.57 -2.46
N THR A 137 -1.98 8.75 -1.90
CA THR A 137 -1.94 9.99 -2.68
C THR A 137 -0.87 9.91 -3.77
N ASP A 138 0.35 9.49 -3.43
CA ASP A 138 1.48 9.46 -4.36
C ASP A 138 1.42 8.29 -5.35
N GLN A 139 1.06 7.12 -4.86
CA GLN A 139 1.18 5.91 -5.66
C GLN A 139 -0.10 5.56 -6.44
N VAL A 140 -1.26 6.05 -6.01
CA VAL A 140 -2.56 5.70 -6.61
C VAL A 140 -3.25 6.93 -7.20
N LEU A 141 -3.57 7.93 -6.36
CA LEU A 141 -4.43 9.04 -6.79
C LEU A 141 -3.80 9.89 -7.90
N VAL A 142 -2.50 10.17 -7.83
CA VAL A 142 -1.79 10.93 -8.87
C VAL A 142 -1.83 10.20 -10.21
N ARG A 143 -1.64 8.89 -10.22
CA ARG A 143 -1.63 8.09 -11.45
C ARG A 143 -3.02 7.94 -12.06
N ILE A 144 -4.04 7.70 -11.24
CA ILE A 144 -5.43 7.67 -11.71
C ILE A 144 -5.82 9.05 -12.25
N ALA A 145 -5.51 10.13 -11.54
CA ALA A 145 -5.83 11.48 -11.97
C ALA A 145 -5.21 11.83 -13.33
N ALA A 146 -3.95 11.44 -13.56
CA ALA A 146 -3.28 11.63 -14.83
C ALA A 146 -3.92 10.83 -15.98
N ALA A 147 -4.49 9.66 -15.69
CA ALA A 147 -5.05 8.77 -16.69
C ALA A 147 -6.49 9.14 -17.10
N ILE A 148 -7.30 9.69 -16.19
CA ILE A 148 -8.71 10.00 -16.49
C ILE A 148 -8.90 11.33 -17.21
N ASP A 149 -7.92 12.23 -17.17
CA ASP A 149 -7.92 13.54 -17.85
C ASP A 149 -9.27 14.29 -17.71
N ARG A 150 -9.70 14.50 -16.48
CA ARG A 150 -10.97 15.16 -16.12
C ARG A 150 -10.76 16.25 -15.07
N PRO A 151 -11.61 17.28 -15.04
CA PRO A 151 -11.65 18.21 -13.92
C PRO A 151 -11.80 17.48 -12.59
N ASN A 152 -11.17 18.00 -11.55
CA ASN A 152 -11.22 17.42 -10.20
C ASN A 152 -10.78 15.95 -10.12
N ALA A 153 -9.86 15.51 -11.00
CA ALA A 153 -9.45 14.11 -11.13
C ALA A 153 -9.03 13.44 -9.79
N ARG A 154 -8.34 14.18 -8.92
CA ARG A 154 -7.98 13.67 -7.57
C ARG A 154 -9.21 13.44 -6.71
N PHE A 155 -10.17 14.36 -6.70
CA PHE A 155 -11.43 14.20 -5.97
C PHE A 155 -12.22 13.01 -6.50
N ARG A 156 -12.31 12.85 -7.81
CA ARG A 156 -12.93 11.70 -8.47
C ARG A 156 -12.29 10.38 -8.03
N ALA A 157 -10.97 10.31 -8.01
CA ALA A 157 -10.25 9.12 -7.52
C ALA A 157 -10.52 8.83 -6.03
N THR A 158 -10.68 9.87 -5.19
CA THR A 158 -11.06 9.66 -3.78
C THR A 158 -12.49 9.16 -3.61
N LEU A 159 -13.44 9.61 -4.45
CA LEU A 159 -14.81 9.06 -4.48
C LEU A 159 -14.82 7.57 -4.82
N VAL A 160 -14.01 7.15 -5.82
CA VAL A 160 -13.83 5.73 -6.13
C VAL A 160 -13.32 4.96 -4.92
N GLY A 161 -12.26 5.45 -4.27
CA GLY A 161 -11.70 4.83 -3.07
C GLY A 161 -12.73 4.69 -1.94
N SER A 162 -13.53 5.73 -1.69
CA SER A 162 -14.57 5.72 -0.65
C SER A 162 -15.65 4.68 -0.94
N GLN A 163 -16.09 4.58 -2.21
CA GLN A 163 -17.07 3.58 -2.64
C GLN A 163 -16.56 2.14 -2.44
N LEU A 164 -15.31 1.88 -2.86
CA LEU A 164 -14.72 0.55 -2.78
C LEU A 164 -14.48 0.12 -1.33
N ILE A 165 -13.91 1.01 -0.51
CA ILE A 165 -13.64 0.72 0.91
C ILE A 165 -14.94 0.54 1.69
N GLY A 166 -15.93 1.43 1.46
CA GLY A 166 -17.25 1.30 2.10
C GLY A 166 -17.93 -0.01 1.76
N MET A 167 -17.92 -0.40 0.49
CA MET A 167 -18.43 -1.69 0.03
C MET A 167 -17.71 -2.87 0.71
N ALA A 168 -16.38 -2.83 0.77
CA ALA A 168 -15.60 -3.89 1.41
C ALA A 168 -15.90 -4.00 2.92
N MET A 169 -16.03 -2.87 3.61
CA MET A 169 -16.40 -2.86 5.02
C MET A 169 -17.75 -3.54 5.24
N VAL A 170 -18.76 -3.19 4.45
CA VAL A 170 -20.10 -3.77 4.59
C VAL A 170 -20.13 -5.26 4.20
N ARG A 171 -19.44 -5.63 3.11
CA ARG A 171 -19.46 -7.00 2.58
C ARG A 171 -18.61 -7.98 3.39
N TYR A 172 -17.36 -7.60 3.71
CA TYR A 172 -16.36 -8.55 4.24
C TYR A 172 -16.08 -8.40 5.73
N VAL A 173 -16.27 -7.21 6.30
CA VAL A 173 -15.96 -6.92 7.71
C VAL A 173 -17.22 -7.02 8.57
N VAL A 174 -18.23 -6.20 8.27
CA VAL A 174 -19.50 -6.17 9.01
C VAL A 174 -20.42 -7.33 8.59
N ARG A 175 -20.31 -7.76 7.32
CA ARG A 175 -21.07 -8.87 6.72
C ARG A 175 -22.58 -8.66 6.75
N VAL A 176 -23.00 -7.51 6.23
CA VAL A 176 -24.44 -7.18 6.13
C VAL A 176 -25.06 -7.86 4.93
N GLU A 177 -26.09 -8.67 5.18
CA GLU A 177 -26.89 -9.31 4.13
C GLU A 177 -27.87 -8.30 3.50
N PRO A 178 -28.19 -8.44 2.20
CA PRO A 178 -27.78 -9.51 1.27
C PRO A 178 -26.42 -9.27 0.56
N LEU A 179 -25.76 -8.16 0.80
CA LEU A 179 -24.50 -7.81 0.12
C LEU A 179 -23.38 -8.81 0.46
N ALA A 180 -23.33 -9.31 1.69
CA ALA A 180 -22.26 -10.21 2.14
C ALA A 180 -22.22 -11.53 1.33
N SER A 181 -23.38 -12.09 0.99
CA SER A 181 -23.53 -13.35 0.24
C SER A 181 -23.78 -13.16 -1.26
N ALA A 182 -23.97 -11.92 -1.73
CA ALA A 182 -24.25 -11.66 -3.13
C ALA A 182 -23.14 -12.19 -4.06
N PRO A 183 -23.47 -12.79 -5.21
CA PRO A 183 -22.46 -13.18 -6.21
C PRO A 183 -21.61 -12.00 -6.65
N VAL A 184 -20.30 -12.23 -6.86
CA VAL A 184 -19.34 -11.16 -7.25
C VAL A 184 -19.83 -10.42 -8.50
N ASP A 185 -20.28 -11.12 -9.54
CA ASP A 185 -20.75 -10.50 -10.77
C ASP A 185 -21.98 -9.60 -10.57
N GLN A 186 -22.86 -9.95 -9.64
CA GLN A 186 -24.01 -9.09 -9.27
C GLN A 186 -23.52 -7.81 -8.59
N VAL A 187 -22.54 -7.90 -7.71
CA VAL A 187 -21.94 -6.72 -7.04
C VAL A 187 -21.20 -5.84 -8.05
N VAL A 188 -20.44 -6.46 -8.98
CA VAL A 188 -19.77 -5.74 -10.06
C VAL A 188 -20.80 -4.98 -10.91
N ALA A 189 -21.85 -5.66 -11.39
CA ALA A 189 -22.89 -5.04 -12.22
C ALA A 189 -23.59 -3.85 -11.52
N ALA A 190 -23.77 -3.94 -10.21
CA ALA A 190 -24.43 -2.87 -9.44
C ALA A 190 -23.50 -1.68 -9.13
N VAL A 191 -22.22 -1.93 -8.86
CA VAL A 191 -21.27 -0.91 -8.36
C VAL A 191 -20.46 -0.26 -9.49
N ALA A 192 -20.11 -1.02 -10.53
CA ALA A 192 -19.25 -0.53 -11.62
C ALA A 192 -19.79 0.73 -12.33
N PRO A 193 -21.10 0.87 -12.61
CA PRO A 193 -21.62 2.11 -13.22
C PRO A 193 -21.38 3.35 -12.35
N THR A 194 -21.53 3.23 -11.04
CA THR A 194 -21.24 4.35 -10.11
C THR A 194 -19.77 4.70 -10.10
N VAL A 195 -18.88 3.71 -10.03
CA VAL A 195 -17.43 3.92 -10.11
C VAL A 195 -17.04 4.53 -11.45
N GLN A 196 -17.62 4.07 -12.57
CA GLN A 196 -17.39 4.65 -13.89
C GLN A 196 -17.83 6.12 -13.94
N ARG A 197 -19.00 6.45 -13.39
CA ARG A 197 -19.48 7.83 -13.30
C ARG A 197 -18.52 8.71 -12.48
N TYR A 198 -17.99 8.23 -11.36
CA TYR A 198 -16.98 8.97 -10.61
C TYR A 198 -15.72 9.22 -11.44
N LEU A 199 -15.24 8.23 -12.18
CA LEU A 199 -14.04 8.37 -13.01
C LEU A 199 -14.22 9.35 -14.16
N THR A 200 -15.29 9.21 -14.95
CA THR A 200 -15.41 9.89 -16.24
C THR A 200 -16.75 10.58 -16.51
N GLY A 201 -17.78 10.29 -15.70
CA GLY A 201 -19.12 10.85 -15.85
C GLY A 201 -19.31 12.21 -15.17
N ASP A 202 -20.54 12.70 -15.20
CA ASP A 202 -20.95 13.88 -14.46
C ASP A 202 -21.08 13.56 -12.96
N ILE A 203 -20.36 14.31 -12.12
CA ILE A 203 -20.41 14.23 -10.65
C ILE A 203 -20.99 15.50 -10.01
N GLY A 204 -21.62 16.37 -10.82
CA GLY A 204 -22.11 17.64 -10.34
C GLY A 204 -20.97 18.67 -10.17
N ASP A 205 -19.97 18.63 -11.03
CA ASP A 205 -18.94 19.66 -11.08
C ASP A 205 -19.64 21.00 -11.32
N ALA A 206 -19.84 21.79 -10.26
CA ALA A 206 -20.26 23.17 -10.41
C ALA A 206 -19.22 23.85 -11.32
N ALA A 207 -19.67 24.33 -12.45
CA ALA A 207 -18.86 25.16 -13.33
C ALA A 207 -18.33 26.32 -12.49
N GLY A 208 -17.04 26.30 -12.19
CA GLY A 208 -16.22 27.40 -11.68
C GLY A 208 -16.82 28.26 -10.57
N CYS A 209 -16.33 28.11 -9.35
CA CYS A 209 -16.08 29.26 -8.49
C CYS A 209 -14.61 29.61 -8.56
#